data_c21efda8259f6602ed3af07f0a6ce2f3
#
_entry.id   c21efda8259f6602ed3af07f0a6ce2f3
#
_cell.length_a   1.000
_cell.length_b   1.000
_cell.length_c   1.000
_cell.angle_alpha   90.00
_cell.angle_beta   90.00
_cell.angle_gamma   90.00
#
_symmetry.space_group_name_H-M   'P 1'
#
loop_
_entity.id
_entity.type
_entity.pdbx_description
1 polymer ?
#
loop_
_entity_poly.entity_id
_entity_poly.type
_entity_poly.pdbx_seq_one_letter_code
_entity_poly.pdbx_strand_id
1 'polypeptide(L)'
;MATATQISTRALRRVGAFDPLENPSAIDVANATEALTAMIASWEGEGLSGDVLPIDSRFEQAVVAMLAVRMCEEYGKQPGPVLIRDADNGWNAIQAAYLAVPTSQFEDGHANTGAWTNPAIYFNGEDETISTEWQASTAYTLRKFVTNNANRYELVTEGTSASS
;
A
#
# COMPACT_ATOMS: atom_id res chain seq x y z
N MET A 1 -26.84 0.29 0.52
CA MET A 1 -25.89 1.03 -0.32
C MET A 1 -26.60 2.23 -0.91
N ALA A 2 -26.04 3.43 -0.73
CA ALA A 2 -26.60 4.63 -1.31
C ALA A 2 -26.30 4.68 -2.82
N THR A 3 -27.24 5.22 -3.60
CA THR A 3 -27.02 5.49 -5.01
C THR A 3 -26.15 6.74 -5.20
N ALA A 4 -25.50 6.86 -6.37
CA ALA A 4 -24.72 8.05 -6.70
C ALA A 4 -25.54 9.36 -6.51
N THR A 5 -26.78 9.35 -6.96
CA THR A 5 -27.72 10.46 -6.78
C THR A 5 -27.97 10.81 -5.30
N GLN A 6 -28.09 9.81 -4.42
CA GLN A 6 -28.28 10.03 -2.99
C GLN A 6 -27.03 10.63 -2.34
N ILE A 7 -25.85 10.15 -2.73
CA ILE A 7 -24.55 10.68 -2.27
C ILE A 7 -24.41 12.14 -2.71
N SER A 8 -24.65 12.43 -3.98
CA SER A 8 -24.59 13.78 -4.56
C SER A 8 -25.54 14.74 -3.87
N THR A 9 -26.79 14.33 -3.67
CA THR A 9 -27.79 15.15 -2.96
C THR A 9 -27.38 15.46 -1.52
N ARG A 10 -26.81 14.47 -0.80
CA ARG A 10 -26.31 14.68 0.57
C ARG A 10 -25.07 15.60 0.60
N ALA A 11 -24.19 15.47 -0.38
CA ALA A 11 -23.00 16.32 -0.50
C ALA A 11 -23.42 17.78 -0.74
N LEU A 12 -24.32 18.05 -1.67
CA LEU A 12 -24.83 19.38 -1.95
C LEU A 12 -25.49 20.06 -0.72
N ARG A 13 -26.26 19.31 0.05
CA ARG A 13 -26.80 19.82 1.32
C ARG A 13 -25.70 20.14 2.33
N ARG A 14 -24.63 19.36 2.35
CA ARG A 14 -23.51 19.55 3.29
C ARG A 14 -22.61 20.74 2.92
N VAL A 15 -22.57 21.13 1.64
CA VAL A 15 -21.93 22.38 1.18
C VAL A 15 -22.59 23.63 1.84
N GLY A 16 -23.87 23.55 2.24
CA GLY A 16 -24.60 24.69 2.78
C GLY A 16 -24.92 25.76 1.73
N ALA A 17 -24.97 25.38 0.46
CA ALA A 17 -25.38 26.25 -0.64
C ALA A 17 -26.91 26.30 -0.76
N PHE A 18 -27.60 25.31 -0.23
CA PHE A 18 -29.05 25.17 -0.28
C PHE A 18 -29.69 25.28 1.13
N ASP A 19 -30.92 25.77 1.19
CA ASP A 19 -31.69 25.69 2.42
C ASP A 19 -31.89 24.21 2.79
N PRO A 20 -31.81 23.82 4.07
CA PRO A 20 -32.02 22.43 4.50
C PRO A 20 -33.39 21.86 4.07
N LEU A 21 -34.37 22.71 3.82
CA LEU A 21 -35.71 22.34 3.37
C LEU A 21 -35.86 22.33 1.84
N GLU A 22 -34.88 22.89 1.12
CA GLU A 22 -34.88 22.94 -0.34
C GLU A 22 -34.20 21.70 -0.93
N ASN A 23 -34.77 21.18 -2.00
CA ASN A 23 -34.11 20.12 -2.77
C ASN A 23 -33.22 20.74 -3.84
N PRO A 24 -31.97 20.30 -3.96
CA PRO A 24 -31.12 20.69 -5.07
C PRO A 24 -31.81 20.43 -6.41
N SER A 25 -31.58 21.30 -7.38
CA SER A 25 -32.12 21.11 -8.72
C SER A 25 -31.59 19.83 -9.38
N ALA A 26 -32.31 19.33 -10.37
CA ALA A 26 -31.85 18.15 -11.13
C ALA A 26 -30.52 18.40 -11.82
N ILE A 27 -30.24 19.65 -12.22
CA ILE A 27 -28.95 20.04 -12.84
C ILE A 27 -27.82 20.00 -11.81
N ASP A 28 -28.04 20.54 -10.60
CA ASP A 28 -27.04 20.50 -9.53
C ASP A 28 -26.69 19.05 -9.14
N VAL A 29 -27.71 18.20 -9.03
CA VAL A 29 -27.49 16.77 -8.75
C VAL A 29 -26.76 16.07 -9.87
N ALA A 30 -27.03 16.40 -11.13
CA ALA A 30 -26.31 15.84 -12.27
C ALA A 30 -24.83 16.25 -12.26
N ASN A 31 -24.53 17.54 -12.06
CA ASN A 31 -23.17 18.07 -11.95
C ASN A 31 -22.42 17.41 -10.77
N ALA A 32 -23.05 17.31 -9.61
CA ALA A 32 -22.45 16.65 -8.46
C ALA A 32 -22.21 15.16 -8.69
N THR A 33 -23.06 14.49 -9.48
CA THR A 33 -22.87 13.07 -9.84
C THR A 33 -21.72 12.89 -10.82
N GLU A 34 -21.53 13.82 -11.75
CA GLU A 34 -20.39 13.85 -12.65
C GLU A 34 -19.08 14.08 -11.87
N ALA A 35 -19.09 15.05 -10.94
CA ALA A 35 -17.96 15.31 -10.04
C ALA A 35 -17.62 14.10 -9.16
N LEU A 36 -18.62 13.38 -8.67
CA LEU A 36 -18.45 12.13 -7.93
C LEU A 36 -17.77 11.05 -8.80
N THR A 37 -18.23 10.88 -10.03
CA THR A 37 -17.65 9.91 -10.96
C THR A 37 -16.21 10.24 -11.28
N ALA A 38 -15.90 11.50 -11.55
CA ALA A 38 -14.55 11.97 -11.80
C ALA A 38 -13.64 11.81 -10.57
N MET A 39 -14.17 12.05 -9.37
CA MET A 39 -13.44 11.83 -8.12
C MET A 39 -13.08 10.36 -7.92
N ILE A 40 -14.02 9.45 -8.13
CA ILE A 40 -13.76 8.01 -7.99
C ILE A 40 -12.78 7.52 -9.06
N ALA A 41 -12.89 7.98 -10.29
CA ALA A 41 -11.96 7.63 -11.37
C ALA A 41 -10.51 8.10 -11.06
N SER A 42 -10.34 9.21 -10.33
CA SER A 42 -9.00 9.65 -9.93
C SER A 42 -8.31 8.73 -8.92
N TRP A 43 -9.08 7.94 -8.18
CA TRP A 43 -8.55 7.04 -7.15
C TRP A 43 -7.76 5.86 -7.73
N GLU A 44 -8.07 5.41 -8.94
CA GLU A 44 -7.26 4.41 -9.65
C GLU A 44 -5.83 4.92 -9.87
N GLY A 45 -5.68 6.19 -10.20
CA GLY A 45 -4.37 6.84 -10.35
C GLY A 45 -3.59 6.95 -9.03
N GLU A 46 -4.28 6.89 -7.89
CA GLU A 46 -3.70 6.93 -6.55
C GLU A 46 -3.44 5.54 -5.95
N GLY A 47 -3.59 4.49 -6.76
CA GLY A 47 -3.24 3.12 -6.39
C GLY A 47 -4.32 2.35 -5.62
N LEU A 48 -5.56 2.87 -5.58
CA LEU A 48 -6.68 2.08 -5.08
C LEU A 48 -7.06 1.03 -6.12
N SER A 49 -6.88 -0.23 -5.77
CA SER A 49 -7.23 -1.35 -6.65
C SER A 49 -8.66 -1.80 -6.41
N GLY A 50 -9.34 -2.08 -7.49
CA GLY A 50 -10.65 -2.73 -7.49
C GLY A 50 -11.81 -1.78 -7.79
N ASP A 51 -12.96 -2.38 -8.07
CA ASP A 51 -14.20 -1.66 -8.24
C ASP A 51 -14.61 -1.03 -6.91
N VAL A 52 -14.26 0.25 -6.71
CA VAL A 52 -14.70 1.03 -5.54
C VAL A 52 -16.22 1.26 -5.59
N LEU A 53 -16.83 0.99 -6.73
CA LEU A 53 -18.28 1.00 -6.91
C LEU A 53 -18.84 -0.43 -6.93
N PRO A 54 -19.92 -0.71 -6.20
CA PRO A 54 -20.70 0.20 -5.34
C PRO A 54 -20.01 0.47 -3.99
N ILE A 55 -19.98 1.74 -3.59
CA ILE A 55 -19.31 2.16 -2.35
C ILE A 55 -19.94 1.44 -1.15
N ASP A 56 -19.09 0.81 -0.34
CA ASP A 56 -19.52 0.19 0.92
C ASP A 56 -20.19 1.25 1.82
N SER A 57 -21.27 0.87 2.45
CA SER A 57 -22.06 1.76 3.31
C SER A 57 -21.25 2.41 4.43
N ARG A 58 -20.19 1.76 4.90
CA ARG A 58 -19.27 2.31 5.91
C ARG A 58 -18.51 3.55 5.43
N PHE A 59 -18.29 3.69 4.11
CA PHE A 59 -17.57 4.82 3.52
C PHE A 59 -18.50 5.90 2.93
N GLU A 60 -19.82 5.70 2.91
CA GLU A 60 -20.75 6.66 2.33
C GLU A 60 -20.57 8.08 2.89
N GLN A 61 -20.42 8.21 4.21
CA GLN A 61 -20.24 9.52 4.85
C GLN A 61 -18.91 10.17 4.49
N ALA A 62 -17.86 9.38 4.34
CA ALA A 62 -16.54 9.84 3.89
C ALA A 62 -16.63 10.41 2.48
N VAL A 63 -17.23 9.66 1.56
CA VAL A 63 -17.40 10.08 0.16
C VAL A 63 -18.28 11.33 0.05
N VAL A 64 -19.35 11.41 0.84
CA VAL A 64 -20.20 12.61 0.93
C VAL A 64 -19.38 13.82 1.39
N ALA A 65 -18.51 13.66 2.39
CA ALA A 65 -17.68 14.77 2.89
C ALA A 65 -16.65 15.21 1.84
N MET A 66 -15.98 14.28 1.19
CA MET A 66 -14.99 14.55 0.15
C MET A 66 -15.62 15.25 -1.06
N LEU A 67 -16.78 14.76 -1.52
CA LEU A 67 -17.52 15.40 -2.60
C LEU A 67 -17.98 16.79 -2.21
N ALA A 68 -18.47 16.98 -0.98
CA ALA A 68 -18.90 18.29 -0.50
C ALA A 68 -17.75 19.30 -0.45
N VAL A 69 -16.55 18.91 -0.02
CA VAL A 69 -15.36 19.78 -0.09
C VAL A 69 -15.08 20.22 -1.51
N ARG A 70 -15.12 19.28 -2.47
CA ARG A 70 -14.87 19.57 -3.89
C ARG A 70 -15.93 20.51 -4.48
N MET A 71 -17.19 20.29 -4.14
CA MET A 71 -18.31 21.14 -4.61
C MET A 71 -18.28 22.53 -3.99
N CYS A 72 -17.64 22.75 -2.84
CA CYS A 72 -17.56 24.08 -2.23
C CYS A 72 -16.96 25.12 -3.17
N GLU A 73 -15.98 24.77 -3.98
CA GLU A 73 -15.35 25.69 -4.95
C GLU A 73 -16.36 26.14 -6.01
N GLU A 74 -17.16 25.22 -6.55
CA GLU A 74 -18.16 25.51 -7.59
C GLU A 74 -19.26 26.45 -7.10
N TYR A 75 -19.62 26.34 -5.81
CA TYR A 75 -20.64 27.19 -5.18
C TYR A 75 -20.04 28.43 -4.50
N GLY A 76 -18.76 28.73 -4.66
CA GLY A 76 -18.09 29.86 -4.03
C GLY A 76 -18.14 29.85 -2.50
N LYS A 77 -18.22 28.68 -1.91
CA LYS A 77 -18.22 28.47 -0.46
C LYS A 77 -16.85 28.00 0.01
N GLN A 78 -16.48 28.38 1.22
CA GLN A 78 -15.30 27.80 1.86
C GLN A 78 -15.73 26.60 2.73
N PRO A 79 -15.07 25.45 2.57
CA PRO A 79 -15.36 24.28 3.40
C PRO A 79 -15.01 24.57 4.86
N GLY A 80 -15.92 24.25 5.75
CA GLY A 80 -15.68 24.40 7.19
C GLY A 80 -14.61 23.39 7.69
N PRO A 81 -13.89 23.72 8.78
CA PRO A 81 -12.79 22.87 9.29
C PRO A 81 -13.24 21.46 9.67
N VAL A 82 -14.48 21.31 10.12
CA VAL A 82 -15.05 19.98 10.42
C VAL A 82 -15.24 19.16 9.15
N LEU A 83 -15.70 19.79 8.07
CA LEU A 83 -15.92 19.13 6.79
C LEU A 83 -14.59 18.67 6.18
N ILE A 84 -13.55 19.50 6.25
CA ILE A 84 -12.21 19.15 5.80
C ILE A 84 -11.67 17.95 6.58
N ARG A 85 -11.73 18.00 7.90
CA ARG A 85 -11.29 16.90 8.76
C ARG A 85 -12.03 15.59 8.47
N ASP A 86 -13.36 15.66 8.27
CA ASP A 86 -14.17 14.49 7.96
C ASP A 86 -13.80 13.91 6.58
N ALA A 87 -13.47 14.76 5.61
CA ALA A 87 -12.99 14.33 4.29
C ALA A 87 -11.61 13.66 4.38
N ASP A 88 -10.66 14.25 5.10
CA ASP A 88 -9.31 13.71 5.29
C ASP A 88 -9.33 12.36 6.03
N ASN A 89 -10.09 12.28 7.12
CA ASN A 89 -10.25 11.01 7.84
C ASN A 89 -10.93 9.95 6.97
N GLY A 90 -11.91 10.37 6.18
CA GLY A 90 -12.61 9.49 5.25
C GLY A 90 -11.68 8.95 4.16
N TRP A 91 -10.85 9.82 3.61
CA TRP A 91 -9.85 9.43 2.62
C TRP A 91 -8.86 8.42 3.17
N ASN A 92 -8.28 8.68 4.34
CA ASN A 92 -7.36 7.76 5.00
C ASN A 92 -8.01 6.39 5.28
N ALA A 93 -9.29 6.36 5.66
CA ALA A 93 -10.01 5.11 5.89
C ALA A 93 -10.24 4.32 4.58
N ILE A 94 -10.53 5.00 3.48
CA ILE A 94 -10.69 4.41 2.15
C ILE A 94 -9.35 3.86 1.66
N GLN A 95 -8.27 4.64 1.77
CA GLN A 95 -6.93 4.19 1.42
C GLN A 95 -6.54 2.93 2.21
N ALA A 96 -6.74 2.93 3.52
CA ALA A 96 -6.42 1.77 4.36
C ALA A 96 -7.19 0.50 3.97
N ALA A 97 -8.39 0.65 3.38
CA ALA A 97 -9.23 -0.48 2.99
C ALA A 97 -8.98 -1.00 1.57
N TYR A 98 -8.61 -0.12 0.65
CA TYR A 98 -8.54 -0.43 -0.78
C TYR A 98 -7.13 -0.28 -1.39
N LEU A 99 -6.17 0.30 -0.66
CA LEU A 99 -4.80 0.38 -1.17
C LEU A 99 -4.21 -1.03 -1.32
N ALA A 100 -3.92 -1.42 -2.54
CA ALA A 100 -3.18 -2.64 -2.79
C ALA A 100 -1.72 -2.41 -2.41
N VAL A 101 -1.29 -2.99 -1.31
CA VAL A 101 0.14 -3.05 -0.99
C VAL A 101 0.78 -4.02 -1.98
N PRO A 102 1.68 -3.58 -2.86
CA PRO A 102 2.37 -4.50 -3.74
C PRO A 102 3.14 -5.49 -2.87
N THR A 103 2.77 -6.76 -2.96
CA THR A 103 3.59 -7.83 -2.39
C THR A 103 4.87 -7.87 -3.20
N SER A 104 5.99 -7.49 -2.58
CA SER A 104 7.28 -7.73 -3.17
C SER A 104 7.42 -9.25 -3.35
N GLN A 105 7.34 -9.72 -4.58
CA GLN A 105 7.78 -11.06 -4.91
C GLN A 105 9.31 -10.99 -4.87
N PHE A 106 9.88 -11.50 -3.78
CA PHE A 106 11.29 -11.82 -3.81
C PHE A 106 11.45 -12.95 -4.83
N GLU A 107 12.42 -12.82 -5.73
CA GLU A 107 12.79 -13.92 -6.61
C GLU A 107 12.95 -15.20 -5.81
N ASP A 108 12.58 -16.33 -6.39
CA ASP A 108 12.40 -17.63 -5.72
C ASP A 108 13.58 -18.10 -4.83
N GLY A 109 14.72 -17.45 -4.89
CA GLY A 109 15.87 -17.71 -4.01
C GLY A 109 15.74 -17.16 -2.59
N HIS A 110 14.80 -16.25 -2.32
CA HIS A 110 14.65 -15.59 -1.03
C HIS A 110 13.34 -15.92 -0.31
N ALA A 111 12.40 -16.50 -1.02
CA ALA A 111 11.15 -16.95 -0.44
C ALA A 111 11.41 -18.18 0.44
N ASN A 112 11.31 -18.01 1.71
CA ASN A 112 11.14 -19.08 2.68
C ASN A 112 12.38 -19.87 3.14
N THR A 113 13.57 -19.31 3.05
CA THR A 113 14.78 -20.00 3.57
C THR A 113 15.06 -19.77 5.05
N GLY A 114 14.12 -19.20 5.82
CA GLY A 114 14.42 -18.82 7.21
C GLY A 114 15.57 -17.81 7.30
N ALA A 115 15.76 -17.04 6.25
CA ALA A 115 16.88 -16.13 6.03
C ALA A 115 17.13 -15.10 7.14
N TRP A 116 16.11 -14.85 7.95
CA TRP A 116 16.24 -13.98 9.13
C TRP A 116 17.16 -14.56 10.21
N THR A 117 17.46 -15.85 10.15
CA THR A 117 18.33 -16.54 11.11
C THR A 117 19.74 -16.72 10.60
N ASN A 118 20.03 -16.41 9.32
CA ASN A 118 21.35 -16.59 8.75
C ASN A 118 21.86 -15.32 8.04
N PRO A 119 22.58 -14.44 8.73
CA PRO A 119 23.09 -13.19 8.18
C PRO A 119 24.10 -13.38 7.02
N ALA A 120 24.52 -14.61 6.74
CA ALA A 120 25.46 -14.90 5.65
C ALA A 120 24.83 -14.84 4.25
N ILE A 121 23.49 -14.83 4.15
CA ILE A 121 22.79 -14.81 2.85
C ILE A 121 22.71 -13.38 2.25
N TYR A 122 23.01 -12.35 3.03
CA TYR A 122 22.86 -10.96 2.59
C TYR A 122 24.01 -10.38 1.78
N PHE A 123 25.11 -11.08 1.66
CA PHE A 123 26.34 -10.45 1.15
C PHE A 123 26.95 -11.17 -0.02
N ASN A 124 26.51 -11.31 -1.10
CA ASN A 124 27.13 -11.68 -2.38
C ASN A 124 26.35 -12.74 -3.14
N GLY A 125 25.83 -12.37 -4.27
CA GLY A 125 25.13 -13.23 -5.24
C GLY A 125 26.04 -14.26 -5.92
N GLU A 126 26.93 -14.89 -5.21
CA GLU A 126 27.69 -16.04 -5.65
C GLU A 126 27.57 -17.11 -4.57
N ASP A 127 27.15 -18.23 -4.96
CA ASP A 127 27.02 -19.60 -4.43
C ASP A 127 27.74 -19.93 -3.08
N GLU A 128 27.66 -19.03 -2.08
CA GLU A 128 28.31 -19.20 -0.77
C GLU A 128 27.49 -20.02 0.24
N THR A 129 26.42 -20.66 -0.18
CA THR A 129 25.52 -21.41 0.72
C THR A 129 26.00 -22.81 1.05
N ILE A 130 27.06 -23.29 0.43
CA ILE A 130 27.58 -24.61 0.72
C ILE A 130 28.84 -24.48 1.57
N SER A 131 28.67 -24.43 2.89
CA SER A 131 29.78 -24.73 3.77
C SER A 131 30.15 -26.21 3.58
N THR A 132 31.26 -26.48 2.96
CA THR A 132 31.77 -27.84 2.86
C THR A 132 32.31 -28.27 4.23
N GLU A 133 32.03 -29.50 4.60
CA GLU A 133 32.62 -30.09 5.82
C GLU A 133 34.16 -30.12 5.65
N TRP A 134 34.87 -29.73 6.70
CA TRP A 134 36.31 -29.72 6.68
C TRP A 134 36.88 -31.12 6.38
N GLN A 135 37.78 -31.19 5.46
CA GLN A 135 38.48 -32.41 5.10
C GLN A 135 39.98 -32.19 5.23
N ALA A 136 40.68 -33.18 5.79
CA ALA A 136 42.11 -33.14 5.89
C ALA A 136 42.79 -33.18 4.50
N SER A 137 43.93 -32.52 4.38
CA SER A 137 44.72 -32.47 3.15
C SER A 137 44.00 -31.95 1.90
N THR A 138 43.00 -31.11 2.09
CA THR A 138 42.20 -30.53 1.02
C THR A 138 42.56 -29.06 0.80
N ALA A 139 42.72 -28.67 -0.46
CA ALA A 139 42.97 -27.28 -0.84
C ALA A 139 41.68 -26.49 -0.80
N TYR A 140 41.70 -25.35 -0.10
CA TYR A 140 40.59 -24.42 0.02
C TYR A 140 40.96 -23.05 -0.56
N THR A 141 40.01 -22.46 -1.29
CA THR A 141 40.17 -21.12 -1.87
C THR A 141 39.70 -20.05 -0.90
N LEU A 142 40.22 -18.84 -1.09
CA LEU A 142 39.88 -17.66 -0.30
C LEU A 142 38.36 -17.44 -0.22
N ARG A 143 37.87 -17.03 0.94
CA ARG A 143 36.44 -16.78 1.23
C ARG A 143 35.51 -17.99 1.22
N LYS A 144 36.03 -19.21 1.13
CA LYS A 144 35.18 -20.38 1.40
C LYS A 144 34.93 -20.56 2.88
N PHE A 145 33.70 -20.97 3.17
CA PHE A 145 33.29 -21.33 4.53
C PHE A 145 33.42 -22.86 4.68
N VAL A 146 34.02 -23.27 5.77
CA VAL A 146 34.20 -24.68 6.11
C VAL A 146 33.60 -24.92 7.49
N THR A 147 32.91 -26.03 7.66
CA THR A 147 32.39 -26.44 8.98
C THR A 147 33.22 -27.53 9.58
N ASN A 148 33.60 -27.37 10.84
CA ASN A 148 34.26 -28.42 11.62
C ASN A 148 33.71 -28.42 13.06
N ASN A 149 33.29 -29.57 13.53
CA ASN A 149 32.73 -29.75 14.87
C ASN A 149 31.62 -28.69 15.21
N ALA A 150 30.65 -28.52 14.32
CA ALA A 150 29.57 -27.55 14.40
C ALA A 150 29.98 -26.07 14.45
N ASN A 151 31.26 -25.76 14.29
CA ASN A 151 31.74 -24.39 14.12
C ASN A 151 31.98 -24.08 12.64
N ARG A 152 31.71 -22.85 12.24
CA ARG A 152 31.92 -22.36 10.87
C ARG A 152 33.13 -21.44 10.83
N TYR A 153 34.04 -21.69 9.89
CA TYR A 153 35.29 -20.96 9.70
C TYR A 153 35.31 -20.34 8.31
N GLU A 154 35.71 -19.08 8.23
CA GLU A 154 36.00 -18.41 6.96
C GLU A 154 37.48 -18.53 6.64
N LEU A 155 37.80 -18.89 5.43
CA LEU A 155 39.17 -18.89 4.97
C LEU A 155 39.63 -17.49 4.58
N VAL A 156 40.54 -16.94 5.37
CA VAL A 156 41.15 -15.62 5.13
C VAL A 156 42.44 -15.72 4.30
N THR A 157 42.97 -16.92 4.07
CA THR A 157 44.17 -17.18 3.26
C THR A 157 44.00 -18.50 2.53
N GLU A 158 44.37 -18.55 1.25
CA GLU A 158 44.37 -19.80 0.50
C GLU A 158 45.40 -20.77 1.10
N GLY A 159 45.06 -22.03 1.14
CA GLY A 159 45.96 -23.04 1.68
C GLY A 159 45.36 -24.45 1.65
N THR A 160 46.21 -25.40 2.00
CA THR A 160 45.78 -26.79 2.16
C THR A 160 45.64 -27.09 3.65
N SER A 161 44.55 -27.73 4.02
CA SER A 161 44.34 -28.16 5.40
C SER A 161 45.40 -29.17 5.85
N ALA A 162 45.79 -29.13 7.11
CA ALA A 162 46.71 -30.06 7.68
C ALA A 162 46.21 -31.51 7.58
N SER A 163 47.13 -32.44 7.46
CA SER A 163 46.82 -33.86 7.66
C SER A 163 46.50 -34.08 9.14
N SER A 164 45.44 -34.76 9.44
CA SER A 164 45.10 -35.19 10.81
C SER A 164 46.03 -36.26 11.31
#